data_1f104ec314f207e08c41d30e2e0caa77
#
_entry.id   1f104ec314f207e08c41d30e2e0caa77
#
_cell.length_a   1.000
_cell.length_b   1.000
_cell.length_c   1.000
_cell.angle_alpha   90.00
_cell.angle_beta   90.00
_cell.angle_gamma   90.00
#
_symmetry.space_group_name_H-M   'P 1'
#
loop_
_entity.id
_entity.type
_entity.pdbx_description
1 polymer ?
#
loop_
_entity_poly.entity_id
_entity_poly.type
_entity_poly.pdbx_seq_one_letter_code
_entity_poly.pdbx_strand_id
1 'polypeptide(L)'
;LAFLASGLPFGWKAWRKDHAVGLVTPFMLAARALALGAGYGVGMLRFLNLEPQERPVLKARQRLMKRLMDLAGALLSLIAAAPLSLAIALAIKLDSSGPVLYVQDRVGVNGRTFRMIKFRTMVPDADKQLGELIDLASLEEPVFKLKGDPRVTRVGGFLRRFSLDELPQLINVLAGDMSLVGPRPEETWLVRLYNDQQRRRLAVRPGMTGPMQVNGRGDLTFAQRLQLELDYIEHYALRRDLVILLKTIPVVLRGRGAY
;
A
#
# COMPACT_ATOMS: atom_id res chain seq x y z
N LEU A 1 32.64 15.60 -9.08
CA LEU A 1 33.58 16.57 -9.66
C LEU A 1 32.91 17.89 -10.00
N ALA A 2 31.83 17.93 -10.80
CA ALA A 2 31.10 19.16 -11.16
C ALA A 2 30.62 19.97 -9.94
N PHE A 3 30.17 19.33 -8.88
CA PHE A 3 29.74 19.96 -7.63
C PHE A 3 30.90 20.62 -6.87
N LEU A 4 32.08 20.00 -6.86
CA LEU A 4 33.30 20.59 -6.25
C LEU A 4 33.76 21.79 -7.08
N ALA A 5 33.70 21.69 -8.40
CA ALA A 5 34.03 22.78 -9.30
C ALA A 5 33.10 24.01 -9.14
N SER A 6 31.79 23.78 -8.89
CA SER A 6 30.84 24.87 -8.62
C SER A 6 31.08 25.61 -7.31
N GLY A 7 31.77 24.99 -6.36
CA GLY A 7 32.16 25.60 -5.08
C GLY A 7 33.46 26.43 -5.13
N LEU A 8 34.29 26.29 -6.17
CA LEU A 8 35.55 26.99 -6.28
C LEU A 8 35.43 28.53 -6.23
N PRO A 9 34.45 29.16 -6.90
CA PRO A 9 34.28 30.62 -6.81
C PRO A 9 33.93 31.05 -5.38
N PHE A 10 33.23 30.23 -4.62
CA PHE A 10 32.85 30.53 -3.24
C PHE A 10 34.04 30.39 -2.30
N GLY A 11 34.83 29.33 -2.46
CA GLY A 11 36.07 29.13 -1.72
C GLY A 11 37.09 30.26 -1.96
N TRP A 12 37.23 30.69 -3.22
CA TRP A 12 38.08 31.82 -3.59
C TRP A 12 37.64 33.15 -2.97
N LYS A 13 36.33 33.40 -2.93
CA LYS A 13 35.76 34.61 -2.31
C LYS A 13 35.93 34.58 -0.78
N ALA A 14 35.80 33.40 -0.15
CA ALA A 14 36.07 33.21 1.27
C ALA A 14 37.55 33.41 1.62
N TRP A 15 38.47 32.87 0.78
CA TRP A 15 39.92 33.04 0.95
C TRP A 15 40.36 34.49 0.93
N ARG A 16 39.76 35.32 0.07
CA ARG A 16 40.03 36.75 0.02
C ARG A 16 39.62 37.54 1.27
N LYS A 17 38.67 37.02 2.03
CA LYS A 17 38.17 37.64 3.26
C LYS A 17 38.86 37.11 4.51
N ASP A 18 39.09 35.79 4.57
CA ASP A 18 39.71 35.11 5.68
C ASP A 18 40.36 33.81 5.18
N HIS A 19 41.67 33.70 5.32
CA HIS A 19 42.46 32.57 4.84
C HIS A 19 42.11 31.28 5.57
N ALA A 20 41.74 31.34 6.86
CA ALA A 20 41.34 30.18 7.63
C ALA A 20 39.99 29.62 7.13
N VAL A 21 39.03 30.48 6.84
CA VAL A 21 37.74 30.10 6.28
C VAL A 21 37.91 29.55 4.87
N GLY A 22 38.80 30.16 4.06
CA GLY A 22 39.08 29.66 2.71
C GLY A 22 39.67 28.25 2.67
N LEU A 23 40.55 27.91 3.64
CA LEU A 23 41.14 26.58 3.78
C LEU A 23 40.11 25.50 4.18
N VAL A 24 39.18 25.84 5.05
CA VAL A 24 38.16 24.88 5.56
C VAL A 24 36.99 24.69 4.60
N THR A 25 36.71 25.68 3.75
CA THR A 25 35.56 25.67 2.83
C THR A 25 35.49 24.43 1.93
N PRO A 26 36.56 23.93 1.26
CA PRO A 26 36.53 22.74 0.45
C PRO A 26 36.12 21.49 1.25
N PHE A 27 36.60 21.36 2.48
CA PHE A 27 36.26 20.24 3.37
C PHE A 27 34.81 20.29 3.82
N MET A 28 34.29 21.48 4.13
CA MET A 28 32.87 21.65 4.46
C MET A 28 31.97 21.35 3.27
N LEU A 29 32.36 21.76 2.06
CA LEU A 29 31.63 21.43 0.84
C LEU A 29 31.64 19.91 0.53
N ALA A 30 32.78 19.25 0.72
CA ALA A 30 32.91 17.82 0.56
C ALA A 30 32.06 17.05 1.60
N ALA A 31 32.13 17.44 2.87
CA ALA A 31 31.33 16.87 3.96
C ALA A 31 29.81 17.03 3.68
N ARG A 32 29.40 18.22 3.21
CA ARG A 32 28.00 18.46 2.82
C ARG A 32 27.59 17.63 1.62
N ALA A 33 28.44 17.46 0.61
CA ALA A 33 28.18 16.62 -0.55
C ALA A 33 28.03 15.14 -0.15
N LEU A 34 28.88 14.64 0.75
CA LEU A 34 28.79 13.28 1.31
C LEU A 34 27.52 13.10 2.14
N ALA A 35 27.18 14.04 3.00
CA ALA A 35 25.96 14.00 3.80
C ALA A 35 24.69 14.02 2.92
N LEU A 36 24.66 14.86 1.87
CA LEU A 36 23.56 14.88 0.91
C LEU A 36 23.50 13.57 0.11
N GLY A 37 24.66 13.06 -0.37
CA GLY A 37 24.73 11.79 -1.08
C GLY A 37 24.25 10.60 -0.22
N ALA A 38 24.66 10.55 1.04
CA ALA A 38 24.17 9.56 2.00
C ALA A 38 22.66 9.73 2.26
N GLY A 39 22.20 10.97 2.43
CA GLY A 39 20.77 11.27 2.60
C GLY A 39 19.93 10.85 1.40
N TYR A 40 20.41 11.11 0.17
CA TYR A 40 19.77 10.63 -1.05
C TYR A 40 19.76 9.10 -1.14
N GLY A 41 20.88 8.43 -0.78
CA GLY A 41 20.95 6.96 -0.74
C GLY A 41 19.98 6.35 0.25
N VAL A 42 19.92 6.86 1.48
CA VAL A 42 18.96 6.42 2.50
C VAL A 42 17.52 6.76 2.07
N GLY A 43 17.27 7.94 1.53
CA GLY A 43 15.97 8.32 0.99
C GLY A 43 15.51 7.41 -0.15
N MET A 44 16.43 7.07 -1.07
CA MET A 44 16.17 6.13 -2.15
C MET A 44 15.88 4.72 -1.65
N LEU A 45 16.63 4.24 -0.66
CA LEU A 45 16.39 2.93 -0.03
C LEU A 45 15.02 2.90 0.68
N ARG A 46 14.67 3.98 1.40
CA ARG A 46 13.34 4.13 2.01
C ARG A 46 12.23 4.21 0.98
N PHE A 47 12.43 5.00 -0.09
CA PHE A 47 11.45 5.12 -1.18
C PHE A 47 11.23 3.77 -1.89
N LEU A 48 12.31 3.03 -2.16
CA LEU A 48 12.24 1.67 -2.68
C LEU A 48 11.72 0.67 -1.64
N ASN A 49 11.72 1.08 -0.37
CA ASN A 49 11.31 0.27 0.77
C ASN A 49 11.99 -1.12 0.77
N LEU A 50 13.30 -1.10 0.55
CA LEU A 50 14.16 -2.29 0.50
C LEU A 50 14.78 -2.60 1.86
N GLU A 51 14.21 -2.06 2.96
CA GLU A 51 14.70 -2.32 4.31
C GLU A 51 14.76 -3.83 4.59
N PRO A 52 15.80 -4.32 5.28
CA PRO A 52 15.95 -5.72 5.60
C PRO A 52 14.73 -6.22 6.37
N GLN A 53 14.11 -7.29 5.89
CA GLN A 53 13.07 -7.99 6.63
C GLN A 53 13.77 -9.03 7.52
N GLU A 54 13.30 -9.20 8.75
CA GLU A 54 13.87 -10.17 9.70
C GLU A 54 13.91 -11.60 9.13
N ARG A 55 12.95 -11.94 8.26
CA ARG A 55 12.88 -13.21 7.51
C ARG A 55 12.46 -12.95 6.08
N PRO A 56 13.39 -12.67 5.16
CA PRO A 56 13.04 -12.36 3.79
C PRO A 56 12.56 -13.61 3.06
N VAL A 57 11.27 -13.71 2.80
CA VAL A 57 10.67 -14.76 1.95
C VAL A 57 11.12 -14.63 0.50
N LEU A 58 11.31 -13.40 0.03
CA LEU A 58 11.74 -13.11 -1.34
C LEU A 58 13.25 -12.83 -1.41
N LYS A 59 13.93 -13.38 -2.42
CA LYS A 59 15.33 -13.03 -2.74
C LYS A 59 15.44 -11.53 -3.03
N ALA A 60 16.59 -10.91 -2.75
CA ALA A 60 16.81 -9.47 -2.96
C ALA A 60 16.43 -9.00 -4.38
N ARG A 61 16.84 -9.76 -5.41
CA ARG A 61 16.46 -9.47 -6.81
C ARG A 61 14.95 -9.51 -7.04
N GLN A 62 14.25 -10.48 -6.45
CA GLN A 62 12.79 -10.60 -6.58
C GLN A 62 12.09 -9.41 -5.90
N ARG A 63 12.55 -9.00 -4.72
CA ARG A 63 12.03 -7.81 -4.01
C ARG A 63 12.20 -6.55 -4.83
N LEU A 64 13.39 -6.34 -5.42
CA LEU A 64 13.65 -5.18 -6.27
C LEU A 64 12.75 -5.17 -7.51
N MET A 65 12.70 -6.28 -8.25
CA MET A 65 11.86 -6.39 -9.47
C MET A 65 10.38 -6.19 -9.14
N LYS A 66 9.90 -6.81 -8.05
CA LYS A 66 8.54 -6.60 -7.57
C LYS A 66 8.27 -5.12 -7.24
N ARG A 67 9.20 -4.47 -6.53
CA ARG A 67 9.07 -3.06 -6.17
C ARG A 67 9.05 -2.14 -7.39
N LEU A 68 9.89 -2.39 -8.38
CA LEU A 68 9.88 -1.63 -9.64
C LEU A 68 8.55 -1.81 -10.40
N MET A 69 8.04 -3.04 -10.46
CA MET A 69 6.73 -3.33 -11.04
C MET A 69 5.60 -2.59 -10.28
N ASP A 70 5.63 -2.63 -8.94
CA ASP A 70 4.66 -1.95 -8.08
C ASP A 70 4.67 -0.43 -8.32
N LEU A 71 5.86 0.18 -8.35
CA LEU A 71 6.00 1.62 -8.57
C LEU A 71 5.52 2.04 -9.96
N ALA A 72 5.99 1.34 -11.01
CA ALA A 72 5.60 1.64 -12.38
C ALA A 72 4.08 1.43 -12.59
N GLY A 73 3.56 0.28 -12.16
CA GLY A 73 2.14 -0.05 -12.30
C GLY A 73 1.24 0.88 -11.50
N ALA A 74 1.60 1.20 -10.24
CA ALA A 74 0.82 2.11 -9.42
C ALA A 74 0.82 3.54 -9.97
N LEU A 75 1.96 4.05 -10.44
CA LEU A 75 2.05 5.38 -11.03
C LEU A 75 1.21 5.49 -12.30
N LEU A 76 1.36 4.54 -13.23
CA LEU A 76 0.59 4.51 -14.46
C LEU A 76 -0.91 4.38 -14.19
N SER A 77 -1.30 3.51 -13.25
CA SER A 77 -2.70 3.33 -12.87
C SER A 77 -3.27 4.58 -12.20
N LEU A 78 -2.50 5.28 -11.37
CA LEU A 78 -2.94 6.51 -10.71
C LEU A 78 -3.18 7.63 -11.73
N ILE A 79 -2.28 7.80 -12.70
CA ILE A 79 -2.43 8.78 -13.78
C ILE A 79 -3.67 8.45 -14.63
N ALA A 80 -3.81 7.20 -15.05
CA ALA A 80 -4.95 6.77 -15.86
C ALA A 80 -6.29 6.89 -15.11
N ALA A 81 -6.30 6.61 -13.80
CA ALA A 81 -7.50 6.68 -12.96
C ALA A 81 -7.80 8.11 -12.44
N ALA A 82 -6.94 9.10 -12.64
CA ALA A 82 -7.12 10.44 -12.09
C ALA A 82 -8.47 11.10 -12.49
N PRO A 83 -8.89 11.12 -13.78
CA PRO A 83 -10.17 11.71 -14.15
C PRO A 83 -11.36 10.94 -13.55
N LEU A 84 -11.30 9.61 -13.52
CA LEU A 84 -12.31 8.78 -12.87
C LEU A 84 -12.36 9.05 -11.36
N SER A 85 -11.22 9.18 -10.71
CA SER A 85 -11.12 9.47 -9.27
C SER A 85 -11.76 10.81 -8.92
N LEU A 86 -11.61 11.82 -9.78
CA LEU A 86 -12.26 13.12 -9.61
C LEU A 86 -13.80 12.99 -9.73
N ALA A 87 -14.29 12.26 -10.73
CA ALA A 87 -15.72 12.00 -10.89
C ALA A 87 -16.30 11.23 -9.69
N ILE A 88 -15.58 10.22 -9.17
CA ILE A 88 -15.96 9.48 -7.97
C ILE A 88 -16.01 10.41 -6.75
N ALA A 89 -15.02 11.28 -6.56
CA ALA A 89 -14.97 12.23 -5.47
C ALA A 89 -16.19 13.16 -5.46
N LEU A 90 -16.58 13.65 -6.64
CA LEU A 90 -17.77 14.48 -6.81
C LEU A 90 -19.04 13.66 -6.49
N ALA A 91 -19.17 12.45 -7.02
CA ALA A 91 -20.32 11.58 -6.78
C ALA A 91 -20.51 11.29 -5.28
N ILE A 92 -19.43 11.00 -4.53
CA ILE A 92 -19.47 10.77 -3.08
C ILE A 92 -19.97 12.04 -2.35
N LYS A 93 -19.50 13.21 -2.77
CA LYS A 93 -19.93 14.49 -2.14
C LYS A 93 -21.39 14.81 -2.38
N LEU A 94 -21.93 14.41 -3.52
CA LEU A 94 -23.35 14.59 -3.85
C LEU A 94 -24.25 13.55 -3.18
N ASP A 95 -23.74 12.34 -2.92
CA ASP A 95 -24.51 11.23 -2.32
C ASP A 95 -24.61 11.34 -0.80
N SER A 96 -23.56 11.82 -0.11
CA SER A 96 -23.55 11.91 1.35
C SER A 96 -22.57 12.97 1.87
N SER A 97 -22.91 13.59 3.02
CA SER A 97 -22.06 14.57 3.71
C SER A 97 -20.76 13.93 4.24
N GLY A 98 -19.70 14.73 4.44
CA GLY A 98 -18.43 14.29 5.04
C GLY A 98 -17.26 14.16 4.04
N PRO A 99 -16.11 13.54 4.45
CA PRO A 99 -14.89 13.45 3.63
C PRO A 99 -15.07 12.47 2.46
N VAL A 100 -14.36 12.71 1.36
CA VAL A 100 -14.33 11.83 0.18
C VAL A 100 -13.56 10.54 0.45
N LEU A 101 -12.46 10.68 1.20
CA LEU A 101 -11.58 9.58 1.56
C LEU A 101 -11.89 9.07 2.96
N TYR A 102 -11.76 7.78 3.12
CA TYR A 102 -11.78 7.07 4.39
C TYR A 102 -10.42 6.43 4.62
N VAL A 103 -9.92 6.56 5.84
CA VAL A 103 -8.61 6.03 6.24
C VAL A 103 -8.80 5.07 7.40
N GLN A 104 -8.26 3.87 7.28
CA GLN A 104 -8.38 2.81 8.27
C GLN A 104 -7.02 2.16 8.54
N ASP A 105 -6.75 1.88 9.81
CA ASP A 105 -5.54 1.13 10.18
C ASP A 105 -5.67 -0.33 9.76
N ARG A 106 -4.65 -0.81 9.05
CA ARG A 106 -4.53 -2.19 8.59
C ARG A 106 -3.16 -2.75 8.97
N VAL A 107 -3.08 -4.06 9.02
CA VAL A 107 -1.81 -4.76 9.30
C VAL A 107 -1.08 -5.04 7.99
N GLY A 108 0.15 -4.60 7.92
CA GLY A 108 1.08 -4.80 6.82
C GLY A 108 2.13 -5.85 7.12
N VAL A 109 3.27 -5.75 6.41
CA VAL A 109 4.37 -6.69 6.53
C VAL A 109 4.92 -6.74 7.97
N ASN A 110 5.24 -7.95 8.42
CA ASN A 110 5.76 -8.23 9.78
C ASN A 110 4.86 -7.71 10.92
N GLY A 111 3.56 -7.57 10.67
CA GLY A 111 2.62 -7.11 11.69
C GLY A 111 2.60 -5.60 11.93
N ARG A 112 3.35 -4.79 11.17
CA ARG A 112 3.35 -3.34 11.27
C ARG A 112 2.02 -2.77 10.79
N THR A 113 1.43 -1.85 11.53
CA THR A 113 0.22 -1.15 11.11
C THR A 113 0.54 -0.03 10.12
N PHE A 114 -0.37 0.18 9.16
CA PHE A 114 -0.32 1.30 8.22
C PHE A 114 -1.70 1.86 7.97
N ARG A 115 -1.78 3.11 7.51
CA ARG A 115 -3.02 3.80 7.19
C ARG A 115 -3.43 3.50 5.76
N MET A 116 -4.39 2.59 5.58
CA MET A 116 -4.96 2.27 4.27
C MET A 116 -5.97 3.32 3.85
N ILE A 117 -5.81 3.85 2.63
CA ILE A 117 -6.65 4.91 2.08
C ILE A 117 -7.61 4.32 1.06
N LYS A 118 -8.90 4.67 1.15
CA LYS A 118 -9.92 4.29 0.17
C LYS A 118 -10.97 5.39 0.00
N PHE A 119 -11.76 5.32 -1.04
CA PHE A 119 -12.94 6.15 -1.14
C PHE A 119 -13.99 5.73 -0.11
N ARG A 120 -14.67 6.72 0.47
CA ARG A 120 -15.75 6.46 1.43
C ARG A 120 -16.94 5.84 0.70
N THR A 121 -17.41 4.70 1.23
CA THR A 121 -18.55 3.93 0.70
C THR A 121 -19.68 3.78 1.70
N MET A 122 -19.50 4.29 2.91
CA MET A 122 -20.47 4.22 4.00
C MET A 122 -20.85 5.60 4.48
N VAL A 123 -21.98 5.67 5.17
CA VAL A 123 -22.45 6.88 5.86
C VAL A 123 -21.44 7.36 6.90
N PRO A 124 -21.47 8.65 7.29
CA PRO A 124 -20.68 9.12 8.42
C PRO A 124 -20.99 8.28 9.67
N ASP A 125 -19.99 8.08 10.53
CA ASP A 125 -20.10 7.30 11.78
C ASP A 125 -20.48 5.82 11.64
N ALA A 126 -20.34 5.23 10.46
CA ALA A 126 -20.60 3.80 10.21
C ALA A 126 -19.82 2.86 11.15
N ASP A 127 -18.62 3.27 11.60
CA ASP A 127 -17.80 2.47 12.52
C ASP A 127 -18.46 2.34 13.90
N LYS A 128 -19.18 3.39 14.37
CA LYS A 128 -19.91 3.35 15.65
C LYS A 128 -21.08 2.37 15.62
N GLN A 129 -21.69 2.19 14.45
CA GLN A 129 -22.83 1.29 14.25
C GLN A 129 -22.40 -0.19 14.13
N LEU A 130 -21.11 -0.48 14.02
CA LEU A 130 -20.63 -1.84 13.81
C LEU A 130 -20.93 -2.75 15.01
N GLY A 131 -20.73 -2.24 16.23
CA GLY A 131 -20.99 -2.99 17.45
C GLY A 131 -22.47 -3.33 17.71
N GLU A 132 -23.39 -2.57 17.08
CA GLU A 132 -24.83 -2.84 17.13
C GLU A 132 -25.26 -3.91 16.12
N LEU A 133 -24.48 -4.05 15.03
CA LEU A 133 -24.78 -4.95 13.93
C LEU A 133 -24.14 -6.33 14.05
N ILE A 134 -23.06 -6.43 14.79
CA ILE A 134 -22.28 -7.66 14.93
C ILE A 134 -21.78 -7.81 16.36
N ASP A 135 -22.03 -8.96 16.95
CA ASP A 135 -21.31 -9.39 18.16
C ASP A 135 -19.93 -9.91 17.78
N LEU A 136 -18.92 -9.05 17.93
CA LEU A 136 -17.52 -9.38 17.60
C LEU A 136 -16.94 -10.50 18.50
N ALA A 137 -17.55 -10.75 19.66
CA ALA A 137 -17.12 -11.80 20.61
C ALA A 137 -17.60 -13.19 20.18
N SER A 138 -18.65 -13.27 19.36
CA SER A 138 -19.24 -14.53 18.88
C SER A 138 -18.64 -15.04 17.57
N LEU A 139 -17.61 -14.37 17.01
CA LEU A 139 -17.01 -14.79 15.76
C LEU A 139 -16.18 -16.06 15.91
N GLU A 140 -16.61 -17.14 15.28
CA GLU A 140 -15.87 -18.41 15.23
C GLU A 140 -14.61 -18.33 14.35
N GLU A 141 -14.63 -17.51 13.30
CA GLU A 141 -13.50 -17.28 12.40
C GLU A 141 -13.12 -15.79 12.36
N PRO A 142 -11.83 -15.43 12.13
CA PRO A 142 -11.37 -14.04 12.04
C PRO A 142 -11.78 -13.40 10.70
N VAL A 143 -13.05 -13.48 10.38
CA VAL A 143 -13.67 -12.95 9.17
C VAL A 143 -15.13 -12.61 9.45
N PHE A 144 -15.55 -11.40 9.03
CA PHE A 144 -16.96 -11.09 9.04
C PHE A 144 -17.37 -10.39 7.74
N LYS A 145 -18.62 -10.59 7.32
CA LYS A 145 -19.25 -9.90 6.21
C LYS A 145 -20.74 -9.76 6.45
N LEU A 146 -21.25 -8.55 6.23
CA LEU A 146 -22.68 -8.28 6.20
C LEU A 146 -23.16 -8.18 4.76
N LYS A 147 -24.00 -9.13 4.34
CA LYS A 147 -24.73 -8.99 3.09
C LYS A 147 -25.83 -7.94 3.29
N GLY A 148 -25.86 -6.92 2.40
CA GLY A 148 -26.87 -5.86 2.51
C GLY A 148 -26.62 -4.89 3.67
N ASP A 149 -25.37 -4.56 3.99
CA ASP A 149 -24.98 -3.64 5.06
C ASP A 149 -25.70 -2.28 4.90
N PRO A 150 -26.59 -1.88 5.85
CA PRO A 150 -27.40 -0.66 5.74
C PRO A 150 -26.58 0.63 5.78
N ARG A 151 -25.32 0.54 6.21
CA ARG A 151 -24.39 1.67 6.27
C ARG A 151 -23.84 2.07 4.91
N VAL A 152 -23.96 1.20 3.90
CA VAL A 152 -23.42 1.44 2.55
C VAL A 152 -24.29 2.42 1.79
N THR A 153 -23.71 3.53 1.29
CA THR A 153 -24.41 4.51 0.47
C THR A 153 -24.70 3.98 -0.93
N ARG A 154 -25.56 4.63 -1.72
CA ARG A 154 -25.89 4.22 -3.10
C ARG A 154 -24.65 4.22 -3.99
N VAL A 155 -23.90 5.33 -3.98
CA VAL A 155 -22.63 5.44 -4.69
C VAL A 155 -21.62 4.43 -4.13
N GLY A 156 -21.56 4.27 -2.80
CA GLY A 156 -20.71 3.30 -2.14
C GLY A 156 -20.95 1.86 -2.60
N GLY A 157 -22.18 1.43 -2.75
CA GLY A 157 -22.53 0.11 -3.27
C GLY A 157 -22.00 -0.12 -4.70
N PHE A 158 -22.14 0.88 -5.58
CA PHE A 158 -21.57 0.84 -6.93
C PHE A 158 -20.03 0.74 -6.88
N LEU A 159 -19.38 1.59 -6.09
CA LEU A 159 -17.91 1.58 -5.97
C LEU A 159 -17.38 0.24 -5.48
N ARG A 160 -17.98 -0.35 -4.44
CA ARG A 160 -17.61 -1.67 -3.90
C ARG A 160 -17.76 -2.76 -4.94
N ARG A 161 -18.89 -2.78 -5.66
CA ARG A 161 -19.14 -3.77 -6.70
C ARG A 161 -18.01 -3.87 -7.71
N PHE A 162 -17.48 -2.73 -8.16
CA PHE A 162 -16.38 -2.65 -9.14
C PHE A 162 -15.01 -2.41 -8.51
N SER A 163 -14.88 -2.47 -7.17
CA SER A 163 -13.64 -2.21 -6.42
C SER A 163 -13.00 -0.84 -6.72
N LEU A 164 -13.80 0.12 -7.16
CA LEU A 164 -13.34 1.48 -7.46
C LEU A 164 -13.02 2.25 -6.16
N ASP A 165 -13.59 1.83 -5.04
CA ASP A 165 -13.29 2.37 -3.71
C ASP A 165 -11.83 2.12 -3.29
N GLU A 166 -11.17 1.15 -3.89
CA GLU A 166 -9.79 0.78 -3.57
C GLU A 166 -8.74 1.58 -4.38
N LEU A 167 -9.14 2.39 -5.38
CA LEU A 167 -8.21 3.17 -6.21
C LEU A 167 -7.23 4.05 -5.41
N PRO A 168 -7.61 4.73 -4.30
CA PRO A 168 -6.67 5.50 -3.50
C PRO A 168 -5.55 4.69 -2.86
N GLN A 169 -5.68 3.35 -2.72
CA GLN A 169 -4.62 2.47 -2.21
C GLN A 169 -3.40 2.45 -3.12
N LEU A 170 -3.49 2.89 -4.38
CA LEU A 170 -2.33 3.11 -5.24
C LEU A 170 -1.30 4.05 -4.59
N ILE A 171 -1.75 5.00 -3.76
CA ILE A 171 -0.88 5.88 -2.95
C ILE A 171 -0.14 5.04 -1.90
N ASN A 172 -0.81 4.08 -1.23
CA ASN A 172 -0.15 3.17 -0.29
C ASN A 172 0.87 2.25 -0.99
N VAL A 173 0.61 1.86 -2.25
CA VAL A 173 1.60 1.11 -3.05
C VAL A 173 2.82 1.99 -3.34
N LEU A 174 2.64 3.24 -3.75
CA LEU A 174 3.74 4.18 -3.98
C LEU A 174 4.53 4.48 -2.69
N ALA A 175 3.84 4.62 -1.55
CA ALA A 175 4.47 4.79 -0.24
C ALA A 175 5.25 3.54 0.22
N GLY A 176 4.89 2.34 -0.29
CA GLY A 176 5.54 1.06 0.05
C GLY A 176 4.89 0.32 1.20
N ASP A 177 3.76 0.77 1.70
CA ASP A 177 2.95 0.06 2.69
C ASP A 177 2.31 -1.17 2.08
N MET A 178 1.94 -1.07 0.78
CA MET A 178 1.29 -2.11 0.01
C MET A 178 2.07 -2.46 -1.26
N SER A 179 1.64 -3.51 -1.91
CA SER A 179 2.02 -3.95 -3.26
C SER A 179 0.78 -3.99 -4.16
N LEU A 180 0.94 -3.99 -5.46
CA LEU A 180 -0.17 -4.26 -6.38
C LEU A 180 -0.74 -5.66 -6.14
N VAL A 181 0.14 -6.66 -5.93
CA VAL A 181 -0.24 -8.06 -5.73
C VAL A 181 0.30 -8.57 -4.40
N GLY A 182 -0.59 -9.16 -3.59
CA GLY A 182 -0.24 -9.75 -2.30
C GLY A 182 -1.46 -10.25 -1.53
N PRO A 183 -1.28 -10.80 -0.33
CA PRO A 183 -2.37 -11.09 0.59
C PRO A 183 -3.21 -9.84 0.88
N ARG A 184 -4.53 -10.02 1.09
CA ARG A 184 -5.39 -8.88 1.45
C ARG A 184 -5.02 -8.34 2.83
N PRO A 185 -4.89 -6.99 3.01
CA PRO A 185 -4.62 -6.40 4.33
C PRO A 185 -5.81 -6.59 5.27
N GLU A 186 -5.54 -7.03 6.49
CA GLU A 186 -6.57 -7.30 7.48
C GLU A 186 -6.62 -6.23 8.58
N GLU A 187 -7.72 -6.20 9.32
CA GLU A 187 -7.91 -5.31 10.44
C GLU A 187 -7.04 -5.68 11.64
N THR A 188 -6.60 -4.69 12.39
CA THR A 188 -5.68 -4.88 13.52
C THR A 188 -6.24 -5.82 14.58
N TRP A 189 -7.54 -5.73 14.86
CA TRP A 189 -8.18 -6.58 15.85
C TRP A 189 -8.31 -8.04 15.37
N LEU A 190 -8.57 -8.30 14.08
CA LEU A 190 -8.59 -9.65 13.50
C LEU A 190 -7.23 -10.35 13.59
N VAL A 191 -6.15 -9.62 13.29
CA VAL A 191 -4.78 -10.17 13.34
C VAL A 191 -4.35 -10.54 14.77
N ARG A 192 -4.94 -9.92 15.78
CA ARG A 192 -4.71 -10.34 17.19
C ARG A 192 -5.20 -11.77 17.48
N LEU A 193 -6.22 -12.22 16.77
CA LEU A 193 -6.79 -13.57 16.88
C LEU A 193 -6.01 -14.63 16.08
N TYR A 194 -5.03 -14.21 15.27
CA TYR A 194 -4.29 -15.12 14.40
C TYR A 194 -3.37 -16.07 15.18
N ASN A 195 -3.43 -17.34 14.82
CA ASN A 195 -2.42 -18.34 15.19
C ASN A 195 -1.14 -18.18 14.35
N ASP A 196 -0.08 -18.97 14.66
CA ASP A 196 1.22 -18.86 13.98
C ASP A 196 1.14 -19.17 12.48
N GLN A 197 0.32 -20.12 12.05
CA GLN A 197 0.11 -20.42 10.63
C GLN A 197 -0.53 -19.24 9.90
N GLN A 198 -1.54 -18.62 10.48
CA GLN A 198 -2.24 -17.48 9.93
C GLN A 198 -1.32 -16.24 9.85
N ARG A 199 -0.43 -16.07 10.84
CA ARG A 199 0.57 -14.96 10.84
C ARG A 199 1.58 -15.05 9.71
N ARG A 200 1.81 -16.24 9.12
CA ARG A 200 2.72 -16.40 7.97
C ARG A 200 2.30 -15.56 6.75
N ARG A 201 1.02 -15.22 6.59
CA ARG A 201 0.54 -14.33 5.54
C ARG A 201 1.09 -12.90 5.64
N LEU A 202 1.55 -12.48 6.82
CA LEU A 202 2.15 -11.17 7.07
C LEU A 202 3.63 -11.09 6.69
N ALA A 203 4.23 -12.17 6.18
CA ALA A 203 5.64 -12.21 5.79
C ALA A 203 5.96 -11.39 4.53
N VAL A 204 4.94 -10.96 3.78
CA VAL A 204 5.05 -10.12 2.58
C VAL A 204 4.14 -8.91 2.68
N ARG A 205 4.37 -7.88 1.84
CA ARG A 205 3.47 -6.72 1.79
C ARG A 205 2.07 -7.13 1.35
N PRO A 206 1.02 -6.59 1.98
CA PRO A 206 -0.34 -6.80 1.53
C PRO A 206 -0.55 -6.21 0.13
N GLY A 207 -1.45 -6.82 -0.63
CA GLY A 207 -1.75 -6.41 -2.01
C GLY A 207 -3.10 -5.70 -2.15
N MET A 208 -3.21 -4.86 -3.18
CA MET A 208 -4.52 -4.36 -3.66
C MET A 208 -5.33 -5.49 -4.26
N THR A 209 -4.68 -6.33 -5.07
CA THR A 209 -5.22 -7.60 -5.55
C THR A 209 -4.34 -8.76 -5.12
N GLY A 210 -4.79 -9.99 -5.30
CA GLY A 210 -4.02 -11.16 -4.89
C GLY A 210 -4.71 -12.47 -5.21
N PRO A 211 -4.12 -13.60 -4.78
CA PRO A 211 -4.63 -14.93 -5.12
C PRO A 211 -6.06 -15.15 -4.65
N MET A 212 -6.44 -14.64 -3.48
CA MET A 212 -7.80 -14.75 -2.97
C MET A 212 -8.79 -13.97 -3.83
N GLN A 213 -8.44 -12.74 -4.22
CA GLN A 213 -9.34 -11.85 -4.98
C GLN A 213 -9.68 -12.40 -6.36
N VAL A 214 -8.75 -13.12 -7.02
CA VAL A 214 -8.95 -13.65 -8.37
C VAL A 214 -9.51 -15.09 -8.42
N ASN A 215 -9.61 -15.78 -7.27
CA ASN A 215 -10.09 -17.16 -7.18
C ASN A 215 -11.42 -17.34 -6.41
N GLY A 216 -12.17 -16.27 -6.16
CA GLY A 216 -13.49 -16.38 -5.53
C GLY A 216 -13.85 -15.25 -4.58
N ARG A 217 -12.87 -14.38 -4.22
CA ARG A 217 -13.11 -13.20 -3.34
C ARG A 217 -13.85 -13.57 -2.04
N GLY A 218 -15.05 -13.00 -1.91
CA GLY A 218 -15.91 -13.16 -0.77
C GLY A 218 -16.55 -14.52 -0.58
N ASP A 219 -16.59 -15.33 -1.62
CA ASP A 219 -17.24 -16.64 -1.58
C ASP A 219 -16.34 -17.74 -0.99
N LEU A 220 -15.06 -17.42 -0.76
CA LEU A 220 -14.07 -18.32 -0.14
C LEU A 220 -14.21 -18.34 1.37
N THR A 221 -14.09 -19.54 1.99
CA THR A 221 -13.89 -19.68 3.43
C THR A 221 -12.54 -19.08 3.86
N PHE A 222 -12.37 -18.79 5.13
CA PHE A 222 -11.10 -18.28 5.65
C PHE A 222 -9.93 -19.26 5.40
N ALA A 223 -10.17 -20.56 5.59
CA ALA A 223 -9.17 -21.61 5.33
C ALA A 223 -8.72 -21.63 3.85
N GLN A 224 -9.67 -21.55 2.90
CA GLN A 224 -9.36 -21.47 1.47
C GLN A 224 -8.54 -20.23 1.12
N ARG A 225 -8.89 -19.06 1.68
CA ARG A 225 -8.12 -17.82 1.49
C ARG A 225 -6.70 -17.97 1.99
N LEU A 226 -6.55 -18.46 3.21
CA LEU A 226 -5.24 -18.65 3.84
C LEU A 226 -4.37 -19.59 3.00
N GLN A 227 -4.93 -20.72 2.54
CA GLN A 227 -4.20 -21.67 1.71
C GLN A 227 -3.70 -21.04 0.40
N LEU A 228 -4.54 -20.28 -0.31
CA LEU A 228 -4.17 -19.58 -1.54
C LEU A 228 -3.06 -18.54 -1.31
N GLU A 229 -3.14 -17.82 -0.20
CA GLU A 229 -2.16 -16.78 0.14
C GLU A 229 -0.83 -17.38 0.58
N LEU A 230 -0.83 -18.46 1.35
CA LEU A 230 0.38 -19.16 1.75
C LEU A 230 1.06 -19.83 0.56
N ASP A 231 0.31 -20.48 -0.35
CA ASP A 231 0.87 -21.01 -1.60
C ASP A 231 1.51 -19.91 -2.46
N TYR A 232 0.88 -18.75 -2.55
CA TYR A 232 1.46 -17.60 -3.26
C TYR A 232 2.79 -17.16 -2.63
N ILE A 233 2.88 -17.10 -1.30
CA ILE A 233 4.07 -16.67 -0.57
C ILE A 233 5.21 -17.69 -0.72
N GLU A 234 4.91 -18.97 -0.56
CA GLU A 234 5.89 -20.07 -0.62
C GLU A 234 6.46 -20.27 -2.02
N HIS A 235 5.62 -20.15 -3.04
CA HIS A 235 5.99 -20.36 -4.44
C HIS A 235 6.01 -19.04 -5.22
N TYR A 236 6.50 -17.97 -4.59
CA TYR A 236 6.53 -16.66 -5.22
C TYR A 236 7.31 -16.64 -6.52
N ALA A 237 6.69 -16.09 -7.57
CA ALA A 237 7.34 -15.77 -8.84
C ALA A 237 6.69 -14.52 -9.44
N LEU A 238 7.49 -13.62 -10.04
CA LEU A 238 6.99 -12.40 -10.68
C LEU A 238 5.93 -12.66 -11.75
N ARG A 239 6.05 -13.79 -12.49
CA ARG A 239 5.05 -14.22 -13.46
C ARG A 239 3.67 -14.47 -12.81
N ARG A 240 3.64 -14.92 -11.54
CA ARG A 240 2.36 -15.11 -10.80
C ARG A 240 1.68 -13.77 -10.55
N ASP A 241 2.45 -12.72 -10.23
CA ASP A 241 1.92 -11.37 -10.08
C ASP A 241 1.29 -10.89 -11.39
N LEU A 242 1.98 -11.06 -12.53
CA LEU A 242 1.44 -10.68 -13.84
C LEU A 242 0.14 -11.43 -14.17
N VAL A 243 0.10 -12.73 -13.90
CA VAL A 243 -1.12 -13.54 -14.10
C VAL A 243 -2.26 -13.06 -13.21
N ILE A 244 -1.99 -12.75 -11.93
CA ILE A 244 -2.99 -12.23 -11.00
C ILE A 244 -3.50 -10.86 -11.47
N LEU A 245 -2.62 -9.95 -11.91
CA LEU A 245 -3.01 -8.65 -12.45
C LEU A 245 -3.93 -8.81 -13.67
N LEU A 246 -3.58 -9.68 -14.61
CA LEU A 246 -4.42 -9.96 -15.78
C LEU A 246 -5.77 -10.55 -15.39
N LYS A 247 -5.81 -11.50 -14.44
CA LYS A 247 -7.05 -12.08 -13.92
C LYS A 247 -7.90 -11.07 -13.13
N THR A 248 -7.30 -10.03 -12.56
CA THR A 248 -8.03 -9.00 -11.80
C THR A 248 -8.97 -8.21 -12.69
N ILE A 249 -8.58 -7.93 -13.95
CA ILE A 249 -9.40 -7.15 -14.88
C ILE A 249 -10.82 -7.73 -15.06
N PRO A 250 -11.00 -9.00 -15.50
CA PRO A 250 -12.34 -9.57 -15.65
C PRO A 250 -13.08 -9.73 -14.31
N VAL A 251 -12.38 -9.93 -13.19
CA VAL A 251 -12.99 -10.04 -11.86
C VAL A 251 -13.60 -8.71 -11.42
N VAL A 252 -12.88 -7.61 -11.61
CA VAL A 252 -13.38 -6.25 -11.32
C VAL A 252 -14.55 -5.90 -12.22
N LEU A 253 -14.46 -6.16 -13.53
CA LEU A 253 -15.53 -5.85 -14.47
C LEU A 253 -16.82 -6.65 -14.21
N ARG A 254 -16.71 -7.90 -13.76
CA ARG A 254 -17.88 -8.74 -13.43
C ARG A 254 -18.52 -8.37 -12.08
N GLY A 255 -17.77 -7.78 -11.15
CA GLY A 255 -18.27 -7.35 -9.85
C GLY A 255 -18.81 -8.47 -8.94
N ARG A 256 -18.46 -9.74 -9.18
CA ARG A 256 -18.92 -10.89 -8.38
C ARG A 256 -18.10 -11.00 -7.08
N GLY A 257 -18.75 -11.42 -5.99
CA GLY A 257 -18.10 -11.61 -4.68
C GLY A 257 -17.62 -10.33 -4.00
N ALA A 258 -18.05 -9.17 -4.47
CA ALA A 258 -17.79 -7.87 -3.85
C ALA A 258 -19.02 -7.47 -3.02
N TYR A 259 -19.01 -7.77 -1.73
CA TYR A 259 -20.07 -7.40 -0.77
C TYR A 259 -19.53 -6.40 0.22
#